data_2c64386971b1b02b70f0987572bcf563
#
_entry.id   2c64386971b1b02b70f0987572bcf563
#
_cell.length_a   1.000
_cell.length_b   1.000
_cell.length_c   1.000
_cell.angle_alpha   90.00
_cell.angle_beta   90.00
_cell.angle_gamma   90.00
#
_symmetry.space_group_name_H-M   'P 1'
#
loop_
_entity.id
_entity.type
_entity.pdbx_description
1 polymer ?
#
loop_
_entity_poly.entity_id
_entity_poly.type
_entity_poly.pdbx_seq_one_letter_code
_entity_poly.pdbx_strand_id
1 'polypeptide(L)'
;TGHFGANLVRYLLSQHYQCRVTMPLLRQQLDDVGILISAGQISNLLTKGHEAFHAEKAALKQAGLETARWISVDDTGARHLGINGVTTQIGDDRFTSFDTVAAKSRLMFLMTLRGAFQDYVINAAALIYLHEQDAPACLIERLMAHDDRVFADEDAWTDHLIALGITGAKAVRLASEAAIAGSLDHHGLLQDAVIVSDGAGQFDVFRHGLCWIHAERLIHRLVPVSEEQRAAVALVRHLIWWLYRDLKLYRADPAPRAKAGLKARFDRLFGRTTGFAELDAALARLKLRKSELLVALERPEVPLNTNSSEQDVRDPVTVRKISGGTRSEDGRRCRDTFLSLKKTCQKNAISFWAYLGDRLGITARGIAHLPDLIRRRAAP
;
A
#
# COMPACT_ATOMS: atom_id res chain seq x y z
N THR A 1 28.75 15.63 17.39
CA THR A 1 29.89 14.95 16.74
C THR A 1 30.17 13.65 17.50
N GLY A 2 29.68 12.52 16.92
CA GLY A 2 29.85 11.19 17.51
C GLY A 2 31.27 10.65 17.27
N HIS A 3 31.69 9.65 18.07
CA HIS A 3 32.97 8.95 17.89
C HIS A 3 33.11 8.22 16.53
N PHE A 4 32.03 7.99 15.83
CA PHE A 4 32.01 7.23 14.58
C PHE A 4 31.60 8.14 13.40
N GLY A 5 32.43 8.12 12.36
CA GLY A 5 32.25 8.93 11.18
C GLY A 5 31.09 8.41 10.28
N ALA A 6 30.62 9.27 9.36
CA ALA A 6 29.53 9.00 8.43
C ALA A 6 29.75 7.72 7.59
N ASN A 7 30.99 7.35 7.27
CA ASN A 7 31.31 6.13 6.52
C ASN A 7 30.91 4.85 7.27
N LEU A 8 31.10 4.81 8.59
CA LEU A 8 30.66 3.67 9.40
C LEU A 8 29.14 3.62 9.48
N VAL A 9 28.47 4.77 9.65
CA VAL A 9 27.01 4.86 9.63
C VAL A 9 26.46 4.34 8.30
N ARG A 10 27.02 4.79 7.16
CA ARG A 10 26.65 4.30 5.82
C ARG A 10 26.82 2.79 5.69
N TYR A 11 27.95 2.25 6.18
CA TYR A 11 28.21 0.82 6.16
C TYR A 11 27.14 0.06 6.95
N LEU A 12 26.90 0.45 8.20
CA LEU A 12 25.91 -0.18 9.06
C LEU A 12 24.49 -0.13 8.48
N LEU A 13 24.04 1.03 8.00
CA LEU A 13 22.74 1.19 7.37
C LEU A 13 22.59 0.30 6.13
N SER A 14 23.61 0.26 5.27
CA SER A 14 23.61 -0.58 4.08
C SER A 14 23.60 -2.07 4.43
N GLN A 15 24.48 -2.51 5.33
CA GLN A 15 24.54 -3.91 5.74
C GLN A 15 23.25 -4.37 6.42
N HIS A 16 22.68 -3.55 7.28
CA HIS A 16 21.46 -3.91 8.00
C HIS A 16 20.20 -3.87 7.11
N TYR A 17 19.94 -2.74 6.46
CA TYR A 17 18.66 -2.55 5.75
C TYR A 17 18.68 -3.08 4.31
N GLN A 18 19.84 -3.11 3.65
CA GLN A 18 19.95 -3.67 2.29
C GLN A 18 20.33 -5.13 2.31
N CYS A 19 21.41 -5.49 3.02
CA CYS A 19 21.95 -6.85 3.04
C CYS A 19 21.31 -7.73 4.12
N ARG A 20 20.49 -7.18 5.03
CA ARG A 20 19.77 -7.87 6.10
C ARG A 20 20.69 -8.53 7.14
N VAL A 21 21.90 -7.99 7.31
CA VAL A 21 22.83 -8.46 8.34
C VAL A 21 22.27 -8.10 9.71
N THR A 22 22.24 -9.09 10.61
CA THR A 22 21.74 -8.88 11.98
C THR A 22 22.72 -8.09 12.83
N MET A 23 22.27 -7.42 13.89
CA MET A 23 23.16 -6.65 14.78
C MET A 23 24.29 -7.49 15.40
N PRO A 24 24.08 -8.76 15.85
CA PRO A 24 25.17 -9.60 16.33
C PRO A 24 26.24 -9.86 15.26
N LEU A 25 25.83 -10.13 14.02
CA LEU A 25 26.77 -10.34 12.90
C LEU A 25 27.49 -9.05 12.50
N LEU A 26 26.81 -7.90 12.54
CA LEU A 26 27.47 -6.59 12.33
C LEU A 26 28.54 -6.34 13.37
N ARG A 27 28.25 -6.62 14.63
CA ARG A 27 29.25 -6.51 15.71
C ARG A 27 30.43 -7.40 15.45
N GLN A 28 30.22 -8.68 15.15
CA GLN A 28 31.29 -9.62 14.84
C GLN A 28 32.15 -9.12 13.65
N GLN A 29 31.54 -8.69 12.55
CA GLN A 29 32.25 -8.15 11.39
C GLN A 29 33.13 -6.94 11.75
N LEU A 30 32.67 -6.07 12.66
CA LEU A 30 33.41 -4.91 13.09
C LEU A 30 34.57 -5.31 14.04
N ASP A 31 34.32 -6.25 14.95
CA ASP A 31 35.35 -6.81 15.83
C ASP A 31 36.47 -7.49 15.01
N ASP A 32 36.13 -8.26 13.96
CA ASP A 32 37.08 -8.93 13.06
C ASP A 32 38.04 -7.96 12.33
N VAL A 33 37.59 -6.72 12.08
CA VAL A 33 38.41 -5.67 11.45
C VAL A 33 38.95 -4.67 12.45
N GLY A 34 38.91 -4.98 13.75
CA GLY A 34 39.51 -4.19 14.83
C GLY A 34 38.70 -2.98 15.28
N ILE A 35 37.42 -2.88 14.90
CA ILE A 35 36.53 -1.80 15.34
C ILE A 35 35.72 -2.27 16.55
N LEU A 36 36.16 -1.87 17.74
CA LEU A 36 35.47 -2.21 18.99
C LEU A 36 34.24 -1.32 19.20
N ILE A 37 33.06 -1.90 19.16
CA ILE A 37 31.79 -1.19 19.31
C ILE A 37 30.77 -2.04 20.10
N SER A 38 30.05 -1.41 21.02
CA SER A 38 29.02 -2.10 21.77
C SER A 38 27.76 -2.34 20.94
N ALA A 39 26.99 -3.40 21.26
CA ALA A 39 25.69 -3.66 20.62
C ALA A 39 24.71 -2.49 20.77
N GLY A 40 24.68 -1.81 21.92
CA GLY A 40 23.88 -0.61 22.16
C GLY A 40 24.27 0.54 21.24
N GLN A 41 25.55 0.72 20.97
CA GLN A 41 26.04 1.75 20.05
C GLN A 41 25.65 1.44 18.60
N ILE A 42 25.78 0.19 18.17
CA ILE A 42 25.28 -0.24 16.83
C ILE A 42 23.78 0.03 16.72
N SER A 43 23.00 -0.35 17.73
CA SER A 43 21.56 -0.07 17.77
C SER A 43 21.25 1.42 17.63
N ASN A 44 21.96 2.28 18.38
CA ASN A 44 21.79 3.73 18.27
C ASN A 44 22.14 4.25 16.88
N LEU A 45 23.25 3.81 16.28
CA LEU A 45 23.63 4.21 14.92
C LEU A 45 22.63 3.74 13.84
N LEU A 46 21.92 2.64 14.09
CA LEU A 46 20.89 2.13 13.17
C LEU A 46 19.51 2.81 13.35
N THR A 47 19.24 3.38 14.55
CA THR A 47 17.86 3.79 14.86
C THR A 47 17.71 5.24 15.30
N LYS A 48 18.77 6.01 15.51
CA LYS A 48 18.71 7.39 16.00
C LYS A 48 19.43 8.37 15.07
N GLY A 49 18.95 9.62 15.05
CA GLY A 49 19.56 10.70 14.24
C GLY A 49 19.24 10.57 12.74
N HIS A 50 18.08 10.00 12.38
CA HIS A 50 17.66 9.74 11.02
C HIS A 50 16.46 10.59 10.58
N GLU A 51 16.22 11.73 11.23
CA GLU A 51 15.06 12.61 11.01
C GLU A 51 14.96 13.06 9.54
N ALA A 52 16.08 13.35 8.89
CA ALA A 52 16.12 13.74 7.48
C ALA A 52 15.64 12.60 6.56
N PHE A 53 16.00 11.35 6.86
CA PHE A 53 15.50 10.19 6.11
C PHE A 53 14.02 9.94 6.37
N HIS A 54 13.56 10.17 7.59
CA HIS A 54 12.13 10.06 7.92
C HIS A 54 11.31 11.12 7.18
N ALA A 55 11.79 12.36 7.15
CA ALA A 55 11.17 13.45 6.40
C ALA A 55 11.15 13.17 4.89
N GLU A 56 12.26 12.66 4.33
CA GLU A 56 12.31 12.29 2.90
C GLU A 56 11.33 11.13 2.59
N LYS A 57 11.20 10.14 3.48
CA LYS A 57 10.21 9.06 3.32
C LYS A 57 8.77 9.58 3.34
N ALA A 58 8.44 10.49 4.24
CA ALA A 58 7.12 11.09 4.33
C ALA A 58 6.80 11.91 3.07
N ALA A 59 7.72 12.79 2.66
CA ALA A 59 7.59 13.58 1.44
C ALA A 59 7.54 12.71 0.17
N LEU A 60 8.27 11.60 0.14
CA LEU A 60 8.23 10.61 -0.95
C LEU A 60 6.84 9.99 -1.08
N LYS A 61 6.23 9.54 0.03
CA LYS A 61 4.88 8.98 0.02
C LYS A 61 3.86 10.02 -0.46
N GLN A 62 3.94 11.23 0.06
CA GLN A 62 3.09 12.33 -0.35
C GLN A 62 3.22 12.61 -1.86
N ALA A 63 4.43 12.81 -2.38
CA ALA A 63 4.68 13.03 -3.81
C ALA A 63 4.17 11.88 -4.69
N GLY A 64 4.31 10.64 -4.20
CA GLY A 64 3.77 9.46 -4.86
C GLY A 64 2.25 9.50 -4.95
N LEU A 65 1.55 9.80 -3.86
CA LEU A 65 0.09 9.85 -3.80
C LEU A 65 -0.51 11.06 -4.54
N GLU A 66 0.18 12.22 -4.54
CA GLU A 66 -0.20 13.41 -5.32
C GLU A 66 -0.18 13.16 -6.83
N THR A 67 0.73 12.31 -7.28
CA THR A 67 1.02 12.14 -8.73
C THR A 67 0.65 10.77 -9.28
N ALA A 68 0.07 9.89 -8.45
CA ALA A 68 -0.27 8.55 -8.86
C ALA A 68 -1.48 8.54 -9.80
N ARG A 69 -1.37 7.78 -10.89
CA ARG A 69 -2.52 7.36 -11.71
C ARG A 69 -3.12 6.06 -11.19
N TRP A 70 -2.33 5.28 -10.53
CA TRP A 70 -2.70 4.08 -9.79
C TRP A 70 -1.68 3.83 -8.68
N ILE A 71 -2.12 3.17 -7.64
CA ILE A 71 -1.24 2.55 -6.65
C ILE A 71 -1.59 1.08 -6.52
N SER A 72 -0.61 0.24 -6.23
CA SER A 72 -0.88 -1.11 -5.78
C SER A 72 -0.54 -1.23 -4.32
N VAL A 73 -1.37 -1.98 -3.61
CA VAL A 73 -1.28 -2.14 -2.16
C VAL A 73 -1.31 -3.61 -1.78
N ASP A 74 -0.56 -3.93 -0.73
CA ASP A 74 -0.53 -5.25 -0.12
C ASP A 74 -0.14 -5.11 1.35
N ASP A 75 -0.39 -6.13 2.15
CA ASP A 75 0.00 -6.13 3.54
C ASP A 75 0.61 -7.46 4.00
N THR A 76 1.41 -7.40 5.03
CA THR A 76 1.96 -8.58 5.69
C THR A 76 1.94 -8.43 7.20
N GLY A 77 1.75 -9.53 7.91
CA GLY A 77 1.87 -9.51 9.38
C GLY A 77 3.22 -8.96 9.82
N ALA A 78 3.21 -8.16 10.85
CA ALA A 78 4.39 -7.63 11.54
C ALA A 78 4.34 -7.98 13.02
N ARG A 79 5.48 -7.86 13.71
CA ARG A 79 5.54 -7.96 15.17
C ARG A 79 6.31 -6.76 15.72
N HIS A 80 5.69 -6.03 16.63
CA HIS A 80 6.26 -4.85 17.24
C HIS A 80 6.01 -4.88 18.75
N LEU A 81 7.06 -4.70 19.56
CA LEU A 81 6.98 -4.77 21.04
C LEU A 81 6.29 -6.06 21.54
N GLY A 82 6.46 -7.19 20.84
CA GLY A 82 5.80 -8.44 21.19
C GLY A 82 4.33 -8.54 20.74
N ILE A 83 3.73 -7.49 20.17
CA ILE A 83 2.34 -7.44 19.71
C ILE A 83 2.30 -7.66 18.20
N ASN A 84 1.28 -8.35 17.71
CA ASN A 84 1.05 -8.53 16.29
C ASN A 84 0.49 -7.23 15.69
N GLY A 85 1.02 -6.84 14.57
CA GLY A 85 0.59 -5.71 13.75
C GLY A 85 0.67 -6.06 12.27
N VAL A 86 0.60 -5.06 11.43
CA VAL A 86 0.59 -5.18 9.98
C VAL A 86 1.53 -4.17 9.35
N THR A 87 2.38 -4.61 8.44
CA THR A 87 3.13 -3.70 7.56
C THR A 87 2.38 -3.60 6.24
N THR A 88 1.86 -2.42 5.94
CA THR A 88 1.18 -2.09 4.69
C THR A 88 2.21 -1.55 3.70
N GLN A 89 2.21 -2.07 2.48
CA GLN A 89 2.94 -1.56 1.34
C GLN A 89 2.00 -0.72 0.47
N ILE A 90 2.45 0.45 0.06
CA ILE A 90 1.78 1.34 -0.88
C ILE A 90 2.81 1.78 -1.92
N GLY A 91 2.47 1.71 -3.21
CA GLY A 91 3.38 2.18 -4.25
C GLY A 91 2.89 1.95 -5.67
N ASP A 92 3.68 2.43 -6.62
CA ASP A 92 3.52 2.18 -8.04
C ASP A 92 4.86 1.70 -8.65
N ASP A 93 5.07 1.89 -9.94
CA ASP A 93 6.34 1.57 -10.61
C ASP A 93 7.48 2.54 -10.27
N ARG A 94 7.20 3.67 -9.63
CA ARG A 94 8.17 4.73 -9.29
C ARG A 94 8.59 4.73 -7.83
N PHE A 95 7.68 4.43 -6.90
CA PHE A 95 7.93 4.49 -5.47
C PHE A 95 7.35 3.32 -4.69
N THR A 96 7.83 3.13 -3.48
CA THR A 96 7.27 2.22 -2.47
C THR A 96 7.36 2.85 -1.09
N SER A 97 6.27 2.83 -0.34
CA SER A 97 6.22 3.17 1.08
C SER A 97 5.77 1.96 1.88
N PHE A 98 6.43 1.74 3.01
CA PHE A 98 6.03 0.78 4.03
C PHE A 98 5.64 1.52 5.30
N ASP A 99 4.52 1.16 5.89
CA ASP A 99 4.05 1.70 7.16
C ASP A 99 3.53 0.54 8.03
N THR A 100 4.09 0.40 9.22
CA THR A 100 3.68 -0.63 10.17
C THR A 100 2.67 -0.06 11.16
N VAL A 101 1.48 -0.65 11.18
CA VAL A 101 0.32 -0.24 11.97
C VAL A 101 -0.16 -1.36 12.90
N ALA A 102 -0.96 -0.99 13.90
CA ALA A 102 -1.41 -1.93 14.93
C ALA A 102 -2.45 -2.94 14.43
N ALA A 103 -3.30 -2.56 13.48
CA ALA A 103 -4.44 -3.38 13.05
C ALA A 103 -4.66 -3.31 11.53
N LYS A 104 -5.27 -4.38 11.02
CA LYS A 104 -5.73 -4.50 9.64
C LYS A 104 -7.18 -4.02 9.56
N SER A 105 -7.37 -2.71 9.33
CA SER A 105 -8.70 -2.11 9.18
C SER A 105 -8.69 -1.01 8.11
N ARG A 106 -9.87 -0.70 7.59
CA ARG A 106 -10.06 0.36 6.60
C ARG A 106 -9.66 1.73 7.16
N LEU A 107 -10.03 2.01 8.41
CA LEU A 107 -9.63 3.24 9.09
C LEU A 107 -8.10 3.40 9.13
N MET A 108 -7.38 2.35 9.57
CA MET A 108 -5.92 2.36 9.61
C MET A 108 -5.29 2.50 8.23
N PHE A 109 -5.90 1.94 7.20
CA PHE A 109 -5.43 2.09 5.81
C PHE A 109 -5.61 3.54 5.33
N LEU A 110 -6.77 4.16 5.56
CA LEU A 110 -7.01 5.57 5.24
C LEU A 110 -6.06 6.50 5.99
N MET A 111 -5.83 6.27 7.29
CA MET A 111 -4.82 7.00 8.06
C MET A 111 -3.41 6.83 7.48
N THR A 112 -3.07 5.62 7.00
CA THR A 112 -1.79 5.36 6.35
C THR A 112 -1.66 6.12 5.03
N LEU A 113 -2.72 6.21 4.23
CA LEU A 113 -2.76 7.02 3.01
C LEU A 113 -2.62 8.52 3.32
N ARG A 114 -3.34 9.03 4.33
CA ARG A 114 -3.28 10.43 4.77
C ARG A 114 -1.86 10.86 5.19
N GLY A 115 -1.11 9.95 5.75
CA GLY A 115 0.31 10.15 6.04
C GLY A 115 0.58 11.13 7.17
N ALA A 116 1.25 12.27 6.86
CA ALA A 116 1.64 13.26 7.85
C ALA A 116 0.49 14.23 8.24
N PHE A 117 -0.56 14.29 7.45
CA PHE A 117 -1.72 15.13 7.76
C PHE A 117 -2.52 14.54 8.94
N GLN A 118 -3.10 15.39 9.77
CA GLN A 118 -3.85 14.96 10.97
C GLN A 118 -5.30 15.44 10.96
N ASP A 119 -5.63 16.33 10.04
CA ASP A 119 -6.95 16.95 9.91
C ASP A 119 -8.03 15.97 9.47
N TYR A 120 -9.26 16.29 9.84
CA TYR A 120 -10.49 15.63 9.43
C TYR A 120 -11.34 16.64 8.66
N VAL A 121 -11.83 16.28 7.48
CA VAL A 121 -12.52 17.24 6.58
C VAL A 121 -13.84 16.65 6.10
N ILE A 122 -14.93 17.40 6.26
CA ILE A 122 -16.24 17.08 5.70
C ILE A 122 -16.46 17.89 4.42
N ASN A 123 -16.16 17.28 3.29
CA ASN A 123 -16.34 17.83 1.95
C ASN A 123 -17.12 16.86 1.04
N ALA A 124 -17.20 17.14 -0.24
CA ALA A 124 -17.89 16.28 -1.21
C ALA A 124 -17.33 14.85 -1.23
N ALA A 125 -16.01 14.67 -1.11
CA ALA A 125 -15.39 13.35 -1.08
C ALA A 125 -15.78 12.54 0.16
N ALA A 126 -15.89 13.18 1.33
CA ALA A 126 -16.39 12.57 2.55
C ALA A 126 -17.84 12.09 2.39
N LEU A 127 -18.70 12.88 1.74
CA LEU A 127 -20.09 12.51 1.49
C LEU A 127 -20.21 11.38 0.49
N ILE A 128 -19.44 11.40 -0.59
CA ILE A 128 -19.38 10.30 -1.57
C ILE A 128 -18.97 9.01 -0.86
N TYR A 129 -17.93 9.08 -0.02
CA TYR A 129 -17.48 7.92 0.76
C TYR A 129 -18.61 7.35 1.64
N LEU A 130 -19.36 8.19 2.36
CA LEU A 130 -20.50 7.75 3.19
C LEU A 130 -21.57 7.05 2.37
N HIS A 131 -21.90 7.58 1.19
CA HIS A 131 -22.87 6.95 0.28
C HIS A 131 -22.37 5.60 -0.25
N GLU A 132 -21.10 5.49 -0.66
CA GLU A 132 -20.48 4.24 -1.12
C GLU A 132 -20.41 3.16 -0.02
N GLN A 133 -20.38 3.57 1.25
CA GLN A 133 -20.39 2.65 2.39
C GLN A 133 -21.79 2.41 2.98
N ASP A 134 -22.85 2.76 2.27
CA ASP A 134 -24.25 2.62 2.70
C ASP A 134 -24.49 3.19 4.12
N ALA A 135 -23.91 4.35 4.40
CA ALA A 135 -24.06 5.02 5.71
C ALA A 135 -25.53 5.44 5.91
N PRO A 136 -26.06 5.31 7.15
CA PRO A 136 -27.41 5.77 7.45
C PRO A 136 -27.61 7.25 7.14
N ALA A 137 -28.73 7.63 6.50
CA ALA A 137 -29.03 9.02 6.15
C ALA A 137 -28.97 9.97 7.36
N CYS A 138 -29.45 9.52 8.52
CA CYS A 138 -29.37 10.31 9.74
C CYS A 138 -27.95 10.62 10.21
N LEU A 139 -26.94 9.80 9.87
CA LEU A 139 -25.53 10.10 10.14
C LEU A 139 -25.04 11.23 9.21
N ILE A 140 -25.37 11.15 7.93
CA ILE A 140 -25.03 12.17 6.93
C ILE A 140 -25.66 13.51 7.30
N GLU A 141 -26.96 13.53 7.63
CA GLU A 141 -27.69 14.72 8.05
C GLU A 141 -27.06 15.39 9.27
N ARG A 142 -26.68 14.62 10.30
CA ARG A 142 -26.00 15.15 11.49
C ARG A 142 -24.66 15.79 11.17
N LEU A 143 -23.84 15.13 10.36
CA LEU A 143 -22.54 15.67 9.93
C LEU A 143 -22.70 16.93 9.08
N MET A 144 -23.80 17.06 8.33
CA MET A 144 -24.10 18.22 7.50
C MET A 144 -24.80 19.36 8.24
N ALA A 145 -25.36 19.12 9.43
CA ALA A 145 -26.09 20.11 10.20
C ALA A 145 -25.17 21.20 10.84
N HIS A 146 -23.87 20.99 10.87
CA HIS A 146 -22.89 21.91 11.43
C HIS A 146 -22.13 22.65 10.33
N ASP A 147 -21.74 23.91 10.59
CA ASP A 147 -21.02 24.72 9.60
C ASP A 147 -19.52 24.41 9.54
N ASP A 148 -18.93 23.97 10.66
CA ASP A 148 -17.52 23.57 10.68
C ASP A 148 -17.30 22.32 9.83
N ARG A 149 -16.29 22.41 8.97
CA ARG A 149 -15.98 21.38 7.97
C ARG A 149 -14.55 20.84 8.09
N VAL A 150 -13.68 21.50 8.84
CA VAL A 150 -12.28 21.16 8.98
C VAL A 150 -11.92 21.11 10.46
N PHE A 151 -11.39 19.98 10.90
CA PHE A 151 -10.99 19.72 12.28
C PHE A 151 -9.49 19.40 12.28
N ALA A 152 -8.72 20.09 13.11
CA ALA A 152 -7.26 20.09 13.03
C ALA A 152 -6.61 18.74 13.35
N ASP A 153 -7.25 17.96 14.23
CA ASP A 153 -6.71 16.70 14.75
C ASP A 153 -7.82 15.77 15.27
N GLU A 154 -7.42 14.63 15.81
CA GLU A 154 -8.33 13.61 16.35
C GLU A 154 -9.11 14.09 17.57
N ASP A 155 -8.54 14.96 18.41
CA ASP A 155 -9.20 15.48 19.59
C ASP A 155 -10.35 16.42 19.18
N ALA A 156 -10.07 17.40 18.30
CA ALA A 156 -11.09 18.29 17.75
C ALA A 156 -12.20 17.53 17.00
N TRP A 157 -11.83 16.48 16.26
CA TRP A 157 -12.79 15.62 15.59
C TRP A 157 -13.65 14.82 16.56
N THR A 158 -13.08 14.27 17.61
CA THR A 158 -13.79 13.51 18.63
C THR A 158 -14.78 14.39 19.39
N ASP A 159 -14.37 15.59 19.79
CA ASP A 159 -15.23 16.57 20.45
C ASP A 159 -16.44 16.94 19.57
N HIS A 160 -16.20 17.13 18.26
CA HIS A 160 -17.27 17.39 17.29
C HIS A 160 -18.26 16.22 17.20
N LEU A 161 -17.79 14.97 17.11
CA LEU A 161 -18.68 13.79 17.09
C LEU A 161 -19.52 13.67 18.36
N ILE A 162 -18.93 13.97 19.54
CA ILE A 162 -19.64 13.99 20.83
C ILE A 162 -20.72 15.07 20.80
N ALA A 163 -20.41 16.29 20.37
CA ALA A 163 -21.37 17.40 20.27
C ALA A 163 -22.56 17.07 19.37
N LEU A 164 -22.31 16.30 18.28
CA LEU A 164 -23.36 15.80 17.38
C LEU A 164 -24.13 14.58 17.94
N GLY A 165 -23.76 14.05 19.10
CA GLY A 165 -24.33 12.83 19.66
C GLY A 165 -24.00 11.56 18.84
N ILE A 166 -22.90 11.57 18.08
CA ILE A 166 -22.41 10.41 17.31
C ILE A 166 -21.43 9.63 18.19
N THR A 167 -21.95 8.69 18.97
CA THR A 167 -21.16 7.93 19.97
C THR A 167 -21.09 6.42 19.69
N GLY A 168 -21.96 5.91 18.81
CA GLY A 168 -21.96 4.49 18.47
C GLY A 168 -20.73 4.10 17.66
N ALA A 169 -20.01 3.04 18.06
CA ALA A 169 -18.73 2.63 17.46
C ALA A 169 -18.76 2.51 15.92
N LYS A 170 -19.85 1.99 15.34
CA LYS A 170 -20.00 1.90 13.87
C LYS A 170 -20.14 3.29 13.23
N ALA A 171 -20.93 4.17 13.84
CA ALA A 171 -21.17 5.53 13.33
C ALA A 171 -19.90 6.38 13.43
N VAL A 172 -19.21 6.35 14.59
CA VAL A 172 -17.92 7.01 14.80
C VAL A 172 -16.90 6.57 13.76
N ARG A 173 -16.77 5.24 13.53
CA ARG A 173 -15.85 4.70 12.53
C ARG A 173 -16.17 5.21 11.13
N LEU A 174 -17.44 5.10 10.68
CA LEU A 174 -17.84 5.55 9.34
C LEU A 174 -17.62 7.06 9.15
N ALA A 175 -17.97 7.88 10.16
CA ALA A 175 -17.74 9.31 10.13
C ALA A 175 -16.23 9.63 10.04
N SER A 176 -15.39 8.94 10.82
CA SER A 176 -13.93 9.14 10.80
C SER A 176 -13.31 8.68 9.50
N GLU A 177 -13.70 7.52 8.96
CA GLU A 177 -13.27 7.06 7.64
C GLU A 177 -13.62 8.08 6.55
N ALA A 178 -14.84 8.63 6.57
CA ALA A 178 -15.29 9.64 5.63
C ALA A 178 -14.52 10.96 5.76
N ALA A 179 -14.33 11.45 6.99
CA ALA A 179 -13.60 12.69 7.21
C ALA A 179 -12.12 12.58 6.83
N ILE A 180 -11.49 11.40 6.97
CA ILE A 180 -10.14 11.14 6.46
C ILE A 180 -10.15 11.08 4.93
N ALA A 181 -11.18 10.50 4.30
CA ALA A 181 -11.33 10.55 2.84
C ALA A 181 -11.45 12.00 2.34
N GLY A 182 -12.20 12.83 3.07
CA GLY A 182 -12.26 14.27 2.81
C GLY A 182 -10.92 14.99 2.99
N SER A 183 -10.12 14.62 3.99
CA SER A 183 -8.77 15.15 4.19
C SER A 183 -7.83 14.76 3.03
N LEU A 184 -7.89 13.50 2.55
CA LEU A 184 -7.12 13.06 1.38
C LEU A 184 -7.42 13.90 0.14
N ASP A 185 -8.70 14.16 -0.14
CA ASP A 185 -9.14 15.02 -1.24
C ASP A 185 -8.70 16.48 -1.04
N HIS A 186 -8.86 17.01 0.18
CA HIS A 186 -8.45 18.37 0.54
C HIS A 186 -6.96 18.64 0.26
N HIS A 187 -6.11 17.63 0.52
CA HIS A 187 -4.67 17.67 0.26
C HIS A 187 -4.27 17.21 -1.14
N GLY A 188 -5.22 16.96 -2.03
CA GLY A 188 -4.94 16.56 -3.41
C GLY A 188 -4.33 15.17 -3.55
N LEU A 189 -4.54 14.27 -2.58
CA LEU A 189 -4.01 12.91 -2.61
C LEU A 189 -4.99 11.96 -3.31
N LEU A 190 -4.48 11.10 -4.20
CA LEU A 190 -5.23 10.03 -4.90
C LEU A 190 -6.46 10.50 -5.71
N GLN A 191 -6.54 11.75 -6.15
CA GLN A 191 -7.75 12.34 -6.76
C GLN A 191 -8.39 11.46 -7.83
N ASP A 192 -7.61 10.98 -8.80
CA ASP A 192 -8.08 10.08 -9.88
C ASP A 192 -7.38 8.71 -9.87
N ALA A 193 -6.63 8.41 -8.83
CA ALA A 193 -5.86 7.18 -8.78
C ALA A 193 -6.77 5.96 -8.57
N VAL A 194 -6.37 4.84 -9.16
CA VAL A 194 -6.96 3.53 -8.91
C VAL A 194 -6.13 2.77 -7.88
N ILE A 195 -6.76 2.27 -6.83
CA ILE A 195 -6.13 1.39 -5.85
C ILE A 195 -6.26 -0.05 -6.32
N VAL A 196 -5.16 -0.72 -6.61
CA VAL A 196 -5.14 -2.12 -7.06
C VAL A 196 -4.74 -3.02 -5.90
N SER A 197 -5.60 -3.96 -5.53
CA SER A 197 -5.35 -4.89 -4.41
C SER A 197 -5.79 -6.33 -4.71
N ASP A 198 -5.57 -7.22 -3.74
CA ASP A 198 -6.06 -8.61 -3.75
C ASP A 198 -7.57 -8.74 -3.48
N GLY A 199 -8.25 -7.62 -3.16
CA GLY A 199 -9.66 -7.56 -2.80
C GLY A 199 -9.93 -7.74 -1.31
N ALA A 200 -8.93 -7.60 -0.45
CA ALA A 200 -9.14 -7.56 1.00
C ALA A 200 -9.90 -6.29 1.39
N GLY A 201 -10.90 -6.43 2.27
CA GLY A 201 -11.91 -5.40 2.53
C GLY A 201 -11.39 -4.06 3.07
N GLN A 202 -10.18 -4.03 3.68
CA GLN A 202 -9.57 -2.77 4.11
C GLN A 202 -9.10 -1.90 2.94
N PHE A 203 -8.84 -2.48 1.77
CA PHE A 203 -8.38 -1.79 0.56
C PHE A 203 -9.53 -1.37 -0.36
N ASP A 204 -10.76 -1.79 -0.05
CA ASP A 204 -11.96 -1.50 -0.84
C ASP A 204 -12.46 -0.09 -0.52
N VAL A 205 -11.73 0.90 -1.01
CA VAL A 205 -11.98 2.34 -0.86
C VAL A 205 -11.68 3.04 -2.17
N PHE A 206 -12.43 4.10 -2.47
CA PHE A 206 -12.29 4.92 -3.68
C PHE A 206 -12.43 4.07 -4.96
N ARG A 207 -11.79 4.54 -6.04
CA ARG A 207 -11.76 3.77 -7.28
C ARG A 207 -10.84 2.57 -7.11
N HIS A 208 -11.42 1.38 -7.03
CA HIS A 208 -10.71 0.13 -6.78
C HIS A 208 -10.55 -0.71 -8.05
N GLY A 209 -9.39 -1.39 -8.17
CA GLY A 209 -9.08 -2.40 -9.17
C GLY A 209 -8.71 -3.73 -8.52
N LEU A 210 -9.30 -4.82 -8.99
CA LEU A 210 -9.08 -6.15 -8.43
C LEU A 210 -7.97 -6.90 -9.20
N CYS A 211 -7.05 -7.49 -8.47
CA CYS A 211 -5.97 -8.31 -9.03
C CYS A 211 -6.53 -9.60 -9.68
N TRP A 212 -6.32 -9.76 -10.99
CA TRP A 212 -6.75 -10.94 -11.75
C TRP A 212 -6.14 -12.24 -11.26
N ILE A 213 -4.89 -12.22 -10.77
CA ILE A 213 -4.24 -13.42 -10.23
C ILE A 213 -4.93 -13.89 -8.96
N HIS A 214 -5.32 -12.95 -8.08
CA HIS A 214 -6.07 -13.27 -6.88
C HIS A 214 -7.51 -13.72 -7.20
N ALA A 215 -8.15 -13.10 -8.19
CA ALA A 215 -9.46 -13.53 -8.67
C ALA A 215 -9.43 -14.97 -9.21
N GLU A 216 -8.42 -15.33 -10.01
CA GLU A 216 -8.24 -16.70 -10.51
C GLU A 216 -7.93 -17.70 -9.39
N ARG A 217 -7.16 -17.31 -8.37
CA ARG A 217 -6.87 -18.16 -7.21
C ARG A 217 -8.14 -18.61 -6.47
N LEU A 218 -9.23 -17.83 -6.49
CA LEU A 218 -10.51 -18.26 -5.90
C LEU A 218 -11.05 -19.51 -6.61
N ILE A 219 -10.91 -19.59 -7.93
CA ILE A 219 -11.30 -20.75 -8.73
C ILE A 219 -10.29 -21.89 -8.55
N HIS A 220 -9.00 -21.59 -8.56
CA HIS A 220 -7.92 -22.57 -8.41
C HIS A 220 -8.02 -23.35 -7.08
N ARG A 221 -8.52 -22.73 -6.01
CA ARG A 221 -8.61 -23.33 -4.67
C ARG A 221 -9.82 -24.22 -4.50
N LEU A 222 -10.74 -24.28 -5.46
CA LEU A 222 -11.87 -25.21 -5.41
C LEU A 222 -11.37 -26.64 -5.45
N VAL A 223 -12.07 -27.53 -4.74
CA VAL A 223 -11.73 -28.95 -4.64
C VAL A 223 -12.80 -29.76 -5.38
N PRO A 224 -12.67 -29.98 -6.71
CA PRO A 224 -13.60 -30.78 -7.48
C PRO A 224 -13.50 -32.26 -7.08
N VAL A 225 -14.64 -32.92 -6.91
CA VAL A 225 -14.74 -34.34 -6.50
C VAL A 225 -15.05 -35.27 -7.66
N SER A 226 -15.56 -34.78 -8.81
CA SER A 226 -15.82 -35.58 -10.01
C SER A 226 -14.96 -35.13 -11.20
N GLU A 227 -14.88 -35.94 -12.25
CA GLU A 227 -14.18 -35.62 -13.49
C GLU A 227 -14.85 -34.41 -14.21
N GLU A 228 -16.18 -34.37 -14.19
CA GLU A 228 -16.93 -33.26 -14.80
C GLU A 228 -16.63 -31.94 -14.09
N GLN A 229 -16.53 -31.95 -12.75
CA GLN A 229 -16.17 -30.77 -11.97
C GLN A 229 -14.73 -30.36 -12.24
N ARG A 230 -13.78 -31.30 -12.35
CA ARG A 230 -12.39 -31.04 -12.72
C ARG A 230 -12.29 -30.39 -14.10
N ALA A 231 -13.03 -30.94 -15.07
CA ALA A 231 -13.08 -30.38 -16.41
C ALA A 231 -13.69 -28.98 -16.45
N ALA A 232 -14.76 -28.74 -15.67
CA ALA A 232 -15.38 -27.42 -15.57
C ALA A 232 -14.43 -26.37 -14.97
N VAL A 233 -13.73 -26.68 -13.88
CA VAL A 233 -12.71 -25.81 -13.25
C VAL A 233 -11.58 -25.54 -14.24
N ALA A 234 -11.05 -26.55 -14.91
CA ALA A 234 -9.97 -26.41 -15.88
C ALA A 234 -10.37 -25.51 -17.06
N LEU A 235 -11.59 -25.68 -17.60
CA LEU A 235 -12.12 -24.85 -18.67
C LEU A 235 -12.27 -23.39 -18.23
N VAL A 236 -12.87 -23.13 -17.07
CA VAL A 236 -13.06 -21.77 -16.57
C VAL A 236 -11.70 -21.08 -16.35
N ARG A 237 -10.74 -21.75 -15.72
CA ARG A 237 -9.38 -21.20 -15.55
C ARG A 237 -8.71 -20.88 -16.89
N HIS A 238 -8.85 -21.75 -17.88
CA HIS A 238 -8.32 -21.51 -19.21
C HIS A 238 -8.97 -20.27 -19.87
N LEU A 239 -10.28 -20.10 -19.76
CA LEU A 239 -10.98 -18.94 -20.27
C LEU A 239 -10.61 -17.65 -19.53
N ILE A 240 -10.38 -17.69 -18.22
CA ILE A 240 -9.86 -16.56 -17.44
C ILE A 240 -8.49 -16.12 -17.96
N TRP A 241 -7.55 -17.06 -18.16
CA TRP A 241 -6.22 -16.73 -18.66
C TRP A 241 -6.22 -16.23 -20.11
N TRP A 242 -7.13 -16.68 -20.93
CA TRP A 242 -7.32 -16.12 -22.27
C TRP A 242 -7.81 -14.67 -22.19
N LEU A 243 -8.81 -14.40 -21.38
CA LEU A 243 -9.32 -13.04 -21.19
C LEU A 243 -8.23 -12.13 -20.61
N TYR A 244 -7.48 -12.61 -19.62
CA TYR A 244 -6.35 -11.88 -19.01
C TYR A 244 -5.27 -11.53 -20.05
N ARG A 245 -4.89 -12.47 -20.91
CA ARG A 245 -3.95 -12.22 -22.00
C ARG A 245 -4.45 -11.12 -22.93
N ASP A 246 -5.72 -11.17 -23.30
CA ASP A 246 -6.27 -10.20 -24.24
C ASP A 246 -6.46 -8.82 -23.59
N LEU A 247 -6.72 -8.75 -22.27
CA LEU A 247 -6.67 -7.51 -21.48
C LEU A 247 -5.24 -6.93 -21.43
N LYS A 248 -4.21 -7.77 -21.35
CA LYS A 248 -2.81 -7.31 -21.44
C LYS A 248 -2.50 -6.71 -22.82
N LEU A 249 -2.97 -7.32 -23.89
CA LEU A 249 -2.81 -6.79 -25.25
C LEU A 249 -3.56 -5.46 -25.40
N TYR A 250 -4.80 -5.38 -24.92
CA TYR A 250 -5.58 -4.16 -24.92
C TYR A 250 -4.88 -3.01 -24.15
N ARG A 251 -4.27 -3.28 -23.01
CA ARG A 251 -3.50 -2.27 -22.27
C ARG A 251 -2.32 -1.71 -23.06
N ALA A 252 -1.66 -2.55 -23.86
CA ALA A 252 -0.53 -2.12 -24.68
C ALA A 252 -0.97 -1.28 -25.90
N ASP A 253 -2.15 -1.59 -26.45
CA ASP A 253 -2.74 -0.90 -27.61
C ASP A 253 -4.27 -0.81 -27.46
N PRO A 254 -4.78 0.22 -26.77
CA PRO A 254 -6.21 0.38 -26.48
C PRO A 254 -7.02 0.69 -27.76
N ALA A 255 -7.75 -0.29 -28.26
CA ALA A 255 -8.65 -0.14 -29.40
C ALA A 255 -10.14 -0.10 -28.96
N PRO A 256 -10.93 0.94 -29.28
CA PRO A 256 -12.31 1.06 -28.85
C PRO A 256 -13.19 -0.14 -29.21
N ARG A 257 -12.98 -0.74 -30.41
CA ARG A 257 -13.70 -1.93 -30.87
C ARG A 257 -13.44 -3.17 -29.99
N ALA A 258 -12.23 -3.34 -29.49
CA ALA A 258 -11.85 -4.46 -28.63
C ALA A 258 -12.53 -4.38 -27.25
N LYS A 259 -12.76 -3.17 -26.73
CA LYS A 259 -13.37 -2.91 -25.42
C LYS A 259 -14.74 -3.58 -25.26
N ALA A 260 -15.63 -3.39 -26.22
CA ALA A 260 -16.97 -3.98 -26.19
C ALA A 260 -16.92 -5.52 -26.22
N GLY A 261 -16.03 -6.08 -27.07
CA GLY A 261 -15.82 -7.51 -27.19
C GLY A 261 -15.29 -8.14 -25.88
N LEU A 262 -14.35 -7.46 -25.20
CA LEU A 262 -13.81 -7.91 -23.91
C LEU A 262 -14.86 -7.87 -22.80
N LYS A 263 -15.71 -6.81 -22.74
CA LYS A 263 -16.83 -6.73 -21.80
C LYS A 263 -17.83 -7.87 -22.03
N ALA A 264 -18.24 -8.10 -23.27
CA ALA A 264 -19.17 -9.18 -23.61
C ALA A 264 -18.60 -10.57 -23.31
N ARG A 265 -17.29 -10.74 -23.50
CA ARG A 265 -16.59 -12.00 -23.17
C ARG A 265 -16.51 -12.23 -21.67
N PHE A 266 -16.28 -11.18 -20.89
CA PHE A 266 -16.36 -11.21 -19.42
C PHE A 266 -17.75 -11.70 -18.99
N ASP A 267 -18.82 -11.09 -19.50
CA ASP A 267 -20.18 -11.44 -19.13
C ASP A 267 -20.53 -12.91 -19.45
N ARG A 268 -20.10 -13.41 -20.63
CA ARG A 268 -20.27 -14.82 -20.99
C ARG A 268 -19.47 -15.77 -20.10
N LEU A 269 -18.25 -15.39 -19.71
CA LEU A 269 -17.40 -16.21 -18.85
C LEU A 269 -17.98 -16.32 -17.44
N PHE A 270 -18.24 -15.18 -16.81
CA PHE A 270 -18.69 -15.12 -15.42
C PHE A 270 -20.22 -15.30 -15.25
N GLY A 271 -20.97 -15.35 -16.35
CA GLY A 271 -22.39 -15.71 -16.36
C GLY A 271 -22.67 -17.19 -16.62
N ARG A 272 -21.65 -18.05 -16.68
CA ARG A 272 -21.81 -19.48 -16.92
C ARG A 272 -22.44 -20.18 -15.72
N THR A 273 -23.24 -21.22 -16.03
CA THR A 273 -23.64 -22.27 -15.10
C THR A 273 -22.88 -23.54 -15.47
N THR A 274 -22.16 -24.13 -14.53
CA THR A 274 -21.26 -25.26 -14.78
C THR A 274 -21.81 -26.56 -14.19
N GLY A 275 -22.82 -26.50 -13.30
CA GLY A 275 -23.32 -27.61 -12.53
C GLY A 275 -22.47 -27.93 -11.29
N PHE A 276 -21.38 -27.18 -11.04
CA PHE A 276 -20.59 -27.27 -9.82
C PHE A 276 -20.90 -26.02 -8.98
N ALA A 277 -21.71 -26.19 -7.93
CA ALA A 277 -22.28 -25.09 -7.15
C ALA A 277 -21.25 -24.09 -6.61
N GLU A 278 -20.11 -24.60 -6.09
CA GLU A 278 -19.04 -23.76 -5.55
C GLU A 278 -18.34 -22.95 -6.65
N LEU A 279 -18.18 -23.51 -7.84
CA LEU A 279 -17.66 -22.80 -9.01
C LEU A 279 -18.63 -21.75 -9.48
N ASP A 280 -19.92 -22.07 -9.59
CA ASP A 280 -20.97 -21.14 -10.02
C ASP A 280 -21.10 -19.97 -9.02
N ALA A 281 -21.02 -20.23 -7.71
CA ALA A 281 -20.98 -19.18 -6.68
C ALA A 281 -19.75 -18.29 -6.77
N ALA A 282 -18.57 -18.86 -7.06
CA ALA A 282 -17.34 -18.09 -7.25
C ALA A 282 -17.41 -17.20 -8.50
N LEU A 283 -17.95 -17.72 -9.61
CA LEU A 283 -18.19 -16.97 -10.83
C LEU A 283 -19.15 -15.80 -10.61
N ALA A 284 -20.28 -16.04 -9.93
CA ALA A 284 -21.29 -15.01 -9.61
C ALA A 284 -20.66 -13.90 -8.76
N ARG A 285 -19.86 -14.23 -7.75
CA ARG A 285 -19.15 -13.26 -6.92
C ARG A 285 -18.16 -12.40 -7.73
N LEU A 286 -17.39 -13.01 -8.64
CA LEU A 286 -16.47 -12.27 -9.50
C LEU A 286 -17.21 -11.42 -10.53
N LYS A 287 -18.38 -11.86 -10.99
CA LYS A 287 -19.25 -11.07 -11.88
C LYS A 287 -19.72 -9.76 -11.24
N LEU A 288 -20.02 -9.76 -9.95
CA LEU A 288 -20.38 -8.54 -9.20
C LEU A 288 -19.23 -7.54 -9.14
N ARG A 289 -17.96 -8.00 -9.20
CA ARG A 289 -16.76 -7.17 -9.20
C ARG A 289 -16.27 -6.82 -10.63
N LYS A 290 -17.19 -6.80 -11.61
CA LYS A 290 -16.87 -6.55 -13.02
C LYS A 290 -16.16 -5.22 -13.26
N SER A 291 -16.62 -4.14 -12.65
CA SER A 291 -16.02 -2.80 -12.80
C SER A 291 -14.57 -2.76 -12.37
N GLU A 292 -14.23 -3.46 -11.30
CA GLU A 292 -12.89 -3.53 -10.74
C GLU A 292 -11.95 -4.44 -11.56
N LEU A 293 -12.46 -5.59 -12.01
CA LEU A 293 -11.70 -6.50 -12.88
C LEU A 293 -11.46 -5.92 -14.28
N LEU A 294 -12.34 -5.08 -14.76
CA LEU A 294 -12.25 -4.45 -16.07
C LEU A 294 -11.82 -2.97 -16.02
N VAL A 295 -11.34 -2.48 -14.89
CA VAL A 295 -10.89 -1.08 -14.75
C VAL A 295 -9.85 -0.68 -15.83
N ALA A 296 -8.99 -1.61 -16.24
CA ALA A 296 -8.00 -1.39 -17.29
C ALA A 296 -8.60 -1.13 -18.68
N LEU A 297 -9.89 -1.40 -18.90
CA LEU A 297 -10.57 -1.01 -20.14
C LEU A 297 -10.89 0.49 -20.21
N GLU A 298 -11.02 1.14 -19.05
CA GLU A 298 -11.22 2.59 -18.92
C GLU A 298 -9.88 3.31 -18.66
N ARG A 299 -8.97 2.65 -17.96
CA ARG A 299 -7.67 3.16 -17.49
C ARG A 299 -6.56 2.16 -17.88
N PRO A 300 -6.09 2.14 -19.14
CA PRO A 300 -5.13 1.14 -19.64
C PRO A 300 -3.78 1.13 -18.89
N GLU A 301 -3.42 2.24 -18.25
CA GLU A 301 -2.22 2.35 -17.42
C GLU A 301 -2.29 1.51 -16.13
N VAL A 302 -3.50 1.17 -15.66
CA VAL A 302 -3.70 0.40 -14.42
C VAL A 302 -3.25 -1.05 -14.61
N PRO A 303 -2.40 -1.60 -13.72
CA PRO A 303 -1.96 -2.98 -13.82
C PRO A 303 -3.11 -3.97 -13.54
N LEU A 304 -3.07 -5.13 -14.21
CA LEU A 304 -4.06 -6.20 -14.00
C LEU A 304 -3.76 -7.08 -12.77
N ASN A 305 -2.64 -6.84 -12.09
CA ASN A 305 -2.21 -7.64 -10.94
C ASN A 305 -1.36 -6.81 -9.97
N THR A 306 -1.16 -7.37 -8.78
CA THR A 306 -0.38 -6.78 -7.69
C THR A 306 1.03 -7.39 -7.54
N ASN A 307 1.59 -7.98 -8.59
CA ASN A 307 2.90 -8.65 -8.50
C ASN A 307 4.01 -7.72 -7.99
N SER A 308 3.96 -6.44 -8.35
CA SER A 308 4.93 -5.45 -7.86
C SER A 308 4.86 -5.33 -6.34
N SER A 309 3.66 -5.21 -5.78
CA SER A 309 3.43 -5.15 -4.33
C SER A 309 3.84 -6.44 -3.63
N GLU A 310 3.47 -7.60 -4.19
CA GLU A 310 3.88 -8.91 -3.66
C GLU A 310 5.42 -9.04 -3.60
N GLN A 311 6.13 -8.53 -4.62
CA GLN A 311 7.61 -8.51 -4.62
C GLN A 311 8.17 -7.54 -3.59
N ASP A 312 7.53 -6.38 -3.41
CA ASP A 312 7.95 -5.40 -2.42
C ASP A 312 7.75 -5.95 -1.00
N VAL A 313 6.60 -6.56 -0.71
CA VAL A 313 6.25 -7.16 0.60
C VAL A 313 7.17 -8.33 0.98
N ARG A 314 7.82 -9.00 0.03
CA ARG A 314 8.83 -10.05 0.35
C ARG A 314 9.97 -9.53 1.21
N ASP A 315 10.34 -8.24 1.09
CA ASP A 315 11.43 -7.66 1.90
C ASP A 315 11.09 -7.64 3.40
N PRO A 316 9.99 -7.01 3.87
CA PRO A 316 9.62 -7.05 5.28
C PRO A 316 9.33 -8.47 5.78
N VAL A 317 8.79 -9.37 4.94
CA VAL A 317 8.63 -10.80 5.29
C VAL A 317 9.98 -11.46 5.55
N THR A 318 10.96 -11.24 4.69
CA THR A 318 12.31 -11.80 4.85
C THR A 318 12.99 -11.25 6.08
N VAL A 319 12.94 -9.93 6.32
CA VAL A 319 13.50 -9.28 7.52
C VAL A 319 12.87 -9.87 8.77
N ARG A 320 11.54 -10.08 8.79
CA ARG A 320 10.84 -10.70 9.92
C ARG A 320 11.30 -12.13 10.19
N LYS A 321 11.54 -12.92 9.13
CA LYS A 321 12.04 -14.30 9.27
C LYS A 321 13.48 -14.37 9.82
N ILE A 322 14.31 -13.38 9.51
CA ILE A 322 15.70 -13.30 9.93
C ILE A 322 15.83 -12.72 11.35
N SER A 323 15.16 -11.59 11.60
CA SER A 323 15.39 -10.74 12.80
C SER A 323 14.20 -10.67 13.75
N GLY A 324 13.07 -11.33 13.43
CA GLY A 324 11.83 -11.23 14.20
C GLY A 324 11.16 -9.86 14.08
N GLY A 325 10.55 -9.40 15.18
CA GLY A 325 9.88 -8.11 15.25
C GLY A 325 10.80 -6.96 15.67
N THR A 326 10.26 -5.74 15.62
CA THR A 326 10.90 -4.55 16.16
C THR A 326 10.63 -4.41 17.67
N ARG A 327 11.61 -3.88 18.41
CA ARG A 327 11.57 -3.80 19.88
C ARG A 327 11.47 -2.36 20.41
N SER A 328 11.40 -1.36 19.53
CA SER A 328 11.25 0.05 19.87
C SER A 328 10.56 0.80 18.73
N GLU A 329 9.94 1.95 19.03
CA GLU A 329 9.33 2.82 18.03
C GLU A 329 10.37 3.33 17.02
N ASP A 330 11.55 3.76 17.49
CA ASP A 330 12.64 4.19 16.61
C ASP A 330 13.05 3.06 15.66
N GLY A 331 13.16 1.82 16.17
CA GLY A 331 13.48 0.65 15.35
C GLY A 331 12.42 0.33 14.31
N ARG A 332 11.12 0.47 14.65
CA ARG A 332 10.00 0.31 13.72
C ARG A 332 10.04 1.40 12.64
N ARG A 333 10.13 2.67 13.07
CA ARG A 333 10.18 3.82 12.17
C ARG A 333 11.36 3.75 11.20
N CYS A 334 12.56 3.40 11.70
CA CYS A 334 13.74 3.24 10.85
C CYS A 334 13.61 2.09 9.87
N ARG A 335 13.07 0.93 10.30
CA ARG A 335 12.82 -0.19 9.40
C ARG A 335 11.90 0.23 8.25
N ASP A 336 10.74 0.83 8.55
CA ASP A 336 9.78 1.26 7.55
C ASP A 336 10.37 2.33 6.62
N THR A 337 11.17 3.26 7.17
CA THR A 337 11.85 4.31 6.41
C THR A 337 12.88 3.74 5.45
N PHE A 338 13.85 2.99 5.96
CA PHE A 338 14.95 2.52 5.11
C PHE A 338 14.52 1.45 4.10
N LEU A 339 13.52 0.62 4.40
CA LEU A 339 12.93 -0.28 3.41
C LEU A 339 12.23 0.50 2.29
N SER A 340 11.47 1.55 2.62
CA SER A 340 10.81 2.41 1.64
C SER A 340 11.79 3.11 0.71
N LEU A 341 12.79 3.77 1.29
CA LEU A 341 13.82 4.49 0.54
C LEU A 341 14.66 3.54 -0.33
N LYS A 342 15.06 2.39 0.21
CA LYS A 342 15.79 1.36 -0.55
C LYS A 342 14.99 0.88 -1.76
N LYS A 343 13.71 0.52 -1.57
CA LYS A 343 12.86 0.03 -2.66
C LYS A 343 12.62 1.10 -3.72
N THR A 344 12.41 2.33 -3.29
CA THR A 344 12.27 3.45 -4.22
C THR A 344 13.57 3.70 -5.00
N CYS A 345 14.72 3.63 -4.36
CA CYS A 345 16.01 3.67 -5.07
C CYS A 345 16.10 2.58 -6.13
N GLN A 346 15.74 1.34 -5.80
CA GLN A 346 15.75 0.20 -6.74
C GLN A 346 14.84 0.43 -7.94
N LYS A 347 13.60 0.92 -7.73
CA LYS A 347 12.65 1.24 -8.82
C LYS A 347 13.16 2.35 -9.75
N ASN A 348 14.06 3.20 -9.26
CA ASN A 348 14.64 4.31 -10.01
C ASN A 348 16.09 4.04 -10.48
N ALA A 349 16.57 2.79 -10.42
CA ALA A 349 17.92 2.39 -10.78
C ALA A 349 19.02 3.18 -10.02
N ILE A 350 18.73 3.61 -8.79
CA ILE A 350 19.65 4.31 -7.89
C ILE A 350 20.29 3.29 -6.94
N SER A 351 21.62 3.27 -6.86
CA SER A 351 22.32 2.50 -5.84
C SER A 351 21.96 3.02 -4.45
N PHE A 352 21.42 2.18 -3.58
CA PHE A 352 21.11 2.56 -2.20
C PHE A 352 22.38 2.96 -1.42
N TRP A 353 23.50 2.30 -1.71
CA TRP A 353 24.80 2.70 -1.17
C TRP A 353 25.21 4.11 -1.59
N ALA A 354 25.03 4.46 -2.86
CA ALA A 354 25.33 5.80 -3.36
C ALA A 354 24.36 6.84 -2.75
N TYR A 355 23.07 6.52 -2.67
CA TYR A 355 22.05 7.34 -2.02
C TYR A 355 22.40 7.65 -0.56
N LEU A 356 22.75 6.63 0.24
CA LEU A 356 23.18 6.84 1.62
C LEU A 356 24.41 7.74 1.71
N GLY A 357 25.39 7.55 0.81
CA GLY A 357 26.61 8.39 0.78
C GLY A 357 26.33 9.85 0.49
N ASP A 358 25.40 10.13 -0.42
CA ASP A 358 24.97 11.48 -0.77
C ASP A 358 24.23 12.14 0.41
N ARG A 359 23.25 11.45 0.99
CA ARG A 359 22.45 11.97 2.13
C ARG A 359 23.26 12.16 3.43
N LEU A 360 24.32 11.39 3.63
CA LEU A 360 25.22 11.51 4.77
C LEU A 360 26.39 12.49 4.53
N GLY A 361 26.40 13.19 3.40
CA GLY A 361 27.45 14.17 3.07
C GLY A 361 28.81 13.55 2.79
N ILE A 362 28.91 12.24 2.50
CA ILE A 362 30.17 11.54 2.23
C ILE A 362 30.60 11.77 0.77
N THR A 363 29.64 11.81 -0.15
CA THR A 363 29.90 11.98 -1.58
C THR A 363 28.89 12.96 -2.17
N ALA A 364 29.35 13.99 -2.86
CA ALA A 364 28.49 14.93 -3.56
C ALA A 364 28.12 14.37 -4.96
N ARG A 365 27.33 13.31 -5.02
CA ARG A 365 26.90 12.72 -6.30
C ARG A 365 25.71 13.44 -6.94
N GLY A 366 25.10 14.41 -6.24
CA GLY A 366 23.95 15.16 -6.74
C GLY A 366 22.71 14.31 -7.00
N ILE A 367 22.52 13.24 -6.19
CA ILE A 367 21.32 12.42 -6.29
C ILE A 367 20.12 13.27 -5.90
N ALA A 368 19.21 13.49 -6.85
CA ALA A 368 18.00 14.25 -6.61
C ALA A 368 17.22 13.73 -5.39
N HIS A 369 16.53 14.61 -4.67
CA HIS A 369 15.58 14.18 -3.66
C HIS A 369 14.55 13.26 -4.27
N LEU A 370 14.28 12.11 -3.62
CA LEU A 370 13.36 11.11 -4.17
C LEU A 370 11.95 11.67 -4.42
N PRO A 371 11.36 12.52 -3.56
CA PRO A 371 10.08 13.17 -3.85
C PRO A 371 10.09 13.96 -5.17
N ASP A 372 11.14 14.74 -5.43
CA ASP A 372 11.27 15.53 -6.65
C ASP A 372 11.46 14.67 -7.90
N LEU A 373 12.16 13.54 -7.74
CA LEU A 373 12.32 12.56 -8.80
C LEU A 373 10.96 11.93 -9.17
N ILE A 374 10.14 11.61 -8.17
CA ILE A 374 8.81 11.03 -8.40
C ILE A 374 7.90 12.03 -9.12
N ARG A 375 7.87 13.30 -8.68
CA ARG A 375 7.08 14.35 -9.35
C ARG A 375 7.54 14.57 -10.79
N ARG A 376 8.86 14.61 -11.04
CA ARG A 376 9.40 14.75 -12.41
C ARG A 376 9.03 13.58 -13.33
N ARG A 377 9.04 12.37 -12.82
CA ARG A 377 8.63 11.16 -13.60
C ARG A 377 7.12 11.04 -13.80
N ALA A 378 6.33 11.81 -13.08
CA ALA A 378 4.88 11.87 -13.26
C ALA A 378 4.46 12.90 -14.32
N ALA A 379 5.32 13.89 -14.62
CA ALA A 379 5.07 14.85 -15.68
C ALA A 379 4.96 14.12 -17.03
N PRO A 380 3.98 14.52 -17.89
CA PRO A 380 3.72 13.88 -19.18
C PRO A 380 4.90 13.99 -20.14
#